data_74a273dfbfa9498a0377d2f64ab0c66b
#
_entry.id   74a273dfbfa9498a0377d2f64ab0c66b
#
_cell.length_a   1.000
_cell.length_b   1.000
_cell.length_c   1.000
_cell.angle_alpha   90.00
_cell.angle_beta   90.00
_cell.angle_gamma   90.00
#
_symmetry.space_group_name_H-M   'P 1'
#
loop_
_entity.id
_entity.type
_entity.pdbx_description
1 polymer ?
#
loop_
_entity_poly.entity_id
_entity_poly.type
_entity_poly.pdbx_seq_one_letter_code
_entity_poly.pdbx_strand_id
1 'polypeptide(L)'
;DKKEYGMDHLDLYKKEVYDFLDTLFDEYLSGDHPVFVGPDVHIGTDEYNLKEAEQFRYFTEYYLKYITKYGKNPRLWGSLKHMKGNTPVNLKGKTVNAWNYSWLDLETALQEGAKAINTCDAFLYIVPAVNYYHNFLDHQWIYESWSPRMMQEGEMIEQSTNLLGAMFAVWNDRVGNGI
;
A
#
# COMPACT_ATOMS: atom_id res chain seq x y z
N ASP A 1 -8.95 17.70 4.33
CA ASP A 1 -9.94 17.03 3.50
C ASP A 1 -10.25 17.80 2.24
N LYS A 2 -10.30 17.13 1.10
CA LYS A 2 -10.89 17.65 -0.12
C LYS A 2 -12.30 17.10 -0.27
N LYS A 3 -13.32 17.94 -0.18
CA LYS A 3 -14.73 17.53 -0.33
C LYS A 3 -15.01 16.77 -1.64
N GLU A 4 -14.25 17.04 -2.68
CA GLU A 4 -14.38 16.39 -3.98
C GLU A 4 -13.85 14.95 -4.03
N TYR A 5 -13.05 14.53 -3.02
CA TYR A 5 -12.46 13.19 -2.94
C TYR A 5 -13.00 12.35 -1.79
N GLY A 6 -13.95 12.89 -1.02
CA GLY A 6 -14.44 12.26 0.20
C GLY A 6 -13.75 12.76 1.45
N MET A 7 -14.21 12.27 2.60
CA MET A 7 -13.71 12.70 3.91
C MET A 7 -12.42 11.99 4.34
N ASP A 8 -12.01 11.00 3.58
CA ASP A 8 -10.90 10.08 3.86
C ASP A 8 -9.59 10.42 3.13
N HIS A 9 -9.61 11.46 2.28
CA HIS A 9 -8.44 11.90 1.53
C HIS A 9 -7.87 13.22 2.05
N LEU A 10 -6.55 13.28 2.19
CA LEU A 10 -5.84 14.51 2.53
C LEU A 10 -5.64 15.39 1.30
N ASP A 11 -5.65 16.70 1.47
CA ASP A 11 -5.31 17.65 0.41
C ASP A 11 -3.80 17.79 0.27
N LEU A 12 -3.21 17.05 -0.65
CA LEU A 12 -1.76 16.95 -0.84
C LEU A 12 -1.08 18.25 -1.35
N TYR A 13 -1.86 19.30 -1.67
CA TYR A 13 -1.31 20.62 -2.01
C TYR A 13 -1.09 21.51 -0.80
N LYS A 14 -1.64 21.15 0.36
CA LYS A 14 -1.54 21.95 1.58
C LYS A 14 -0.29 21.64 2.37
N LYS A 15 0.51 22.65 2.62
CA LYS A 15 1.69 22.52 3.49
C LYS A 15 1.34 22.01 4.89
N GLU A 16 0.20 22.43 5.42
CA GLU A 16 -0.28 22.02 6.75
C GLU A 16 -0.50 20.51 6.88
N VAL A 17 -0.79 19.83 5.77
CA VAL A 17 -0.89 18.36 5.75
C VAL A 17 0.48 17.73 5.99
N TYR A 18 1.51 18.25 5.34
CA TYR A 18 2.89 17.77 5.55
C TYR A 18 3.38 18.11 6.96
N ASP A 19 3.16 19.33 7.43
CA ASP A 19 3.56 19.76 8.77
C ASP A 19 2.91 18.85 9.85
N PHE A 20 1.64 18.51 9.68
CA PHE A 20 0.92 17.60 10.57
C PHE A 20 1.50 16.18 10.53
N LEU A 21 1.68 15.62 9.34
CA LEU A 21 2.19 14.25 9.18
C LEU A 21 3.66 14.15 9.60
N ASP A 22 4.48 15.16 9.32
CA ASP A 22 5.86 15.22 9.76
C ASP A 22 5.94 15.22 11.29
N THR A 23 5.12 16.05 11.96
CA THR A 23 5.02 16.07 13.42
C THR A 23 4.60 14.72 13.98
N LEU A 24 3.61 14.08 13.34
CA LEU A 24 3.13 12.76 13.75
C LEU A 24 4.22 11.70 13.63
N PHE A 25 4.91 11.65 12.49
CA PHE A 25 6.00 10.69 12.30
C PHE A 25 7.18 10.97 13.23
N ASP A 26 7.53 12.25 13.46
CA ASP A 26 8.58 12.61 14.42
C ASP A 26 8.25 12.10 15.82
N GLU A 27 7.02 12.29 16.29
CA GLU A 27 6.59 11.81 17.60
C GLU A 27 6.75 10.29 17.77
N TYR A 28 6.43 9.52 16.70
CA TYR A 28 6.46 8.06 16.76
C TYR A 28 7.83 7.45 16.47
N LEU A 29 8.71 8.16 15.76
CA LEU A 29 9.98 7.63 15.26
C LEU A 29 11.21 8.18 15.95
N SER A 30 11.10 9.30 16.68
CA SER A 30 12.24 9.97 17.29
C SER A 30 12.40 9.67 18.80
N GLY A 31 13.50 10.19 19.37
CA GLY A 31 13.82 10.06 20.80
C GLY A 31 14.46 8.75 21.18
N ASP A 32 14.82 8.63 22.47
CA ASP A 32 15.51 7.46 23.03
C ASP A 32 14.60 6.22 23.11
N HIS A 33 13.29 6.42 23.13
CA HIS A 33 12.27 5.36 23.22
C HIS A 33 11.16 5.59 22.19
N PRO A 34 11.44 5.41 20.88
CA PRO A 34 10.44 5.63 19.85
C PRO A 34 9.29 4.63 19.97
N VAL A 35 8.07 5.04 19.63
CA VAL A 35 6.89 4.16 19.64
C VAL A 35 7.03 3.05 18.60
N PHE A 36 7.50 3.40 17.39
CA PHE A 36 7.76 2.43 16.33
C PHE A 36 9.17 1.87 16.43
N VAL A 37 9.34 0.83 17.24
CA VAL A 37 10.62 0.16 17.44
C VAL A 37 11.03 -0.75 16.28
N GLY A 38 10.07 -1.30 15.53
CA GLY A 38 10.31 -2.19 14.38
C GLY A 38 11.07 -1.50 13.24
N PRO A 39 11.66 -2.28 12.34
CA PRO A 39 12.44 -1.74 11.22
C PRO A 39 11.58 -1.11 10.11
N ASP A 40 10.31 -1.47 10.01
CA ASP A 40 9.43 -1.08 8.91
C ASP A 40 8.35 -0.10 9.35
N VAL A 41 8.04 0.88 8.49
CA VAL A 41 6.95 1.84 8.69
C VAL A 41 6.13 1.95 7.42
N HIS A 42 4.82 1.72 7.53
CA HIS A 42 3.90 1.81 6.40
C HIS A 42 3.36 3.24 6.27
N ILE A 43 3.49 3.82 5.09
CA ILE A 43 3.09 5.21 4.80
C ILE A 43 1.70 5.34 4.14
N GLY A 44 1.00 4.22 3.93
CA GLY A 44 -0.27 4.21 3.20
C GLY A 44 -0.07 4.26 1.69
N THR A 45 -0.64 5.26 1.02
CA THR A 45 -0.55 5.52 -0.42
C THR A 45 -1.30 4.53 -1.30
N ASP A 46 -2.51 4.17 -0.91
CA ASP A 46 -3.41 3.35 -1.70
C ASP A 46 -4.13 4.16 -2.80
N GLU A 47 -5.40 4.37 -2.67
CA GLU A 47 -6.21 5.02 -3.71
C GLU A 47 -6.17 6.55 -3.61
N TYR A 48 -6.03 7.23 -4.75
CA TYR A 48 -6.15 8.68 -4.84
C TYR A 48 -6.72 9.09 -6.20
N ASN A 49 -7.12 10.37 -6.35
CA ASN A 49 -7.67 10.87 -7.60
C ASN A 49 -6.59 10.89 -8.70
N LEU A 50 -6.87 10.22 -9.83
CA LEU A 50 -5.95 10.13 -10.96
C LEU A 50 -5.54 11.47 -11.56
N LYS A 51 -6.39 12.49 -11.46
CA LYS A 51 -6.08 13.86 -11.95
C LYS A 51 -4.97 14.52 -11.13
N GLU A 52 -4.70 13.99 -9.95
CA GLU A 52 -3.71 14.50 -9.00
C GLU A 52 -2.45 13.61 -8.93
N ALA A 53 -2.22 12.79 -9.97
CA ALA A 53 -1.15 11.79 -9.98
C ALA A 53 0.25 12.38 -9.70
N GLU A 54 0.57 13.57 -10.23
CA GLU A 54 1.88 14.20 -9.96
C GLU A 54 2.05 14.57 -8.50
N GLN A 55 1.01 15.12 -7.85
CA GLN A 55 1.06 15.47 -6.44
C GLN A 55 1.08 14.23 -5.54
N PHE A 56 0.34 13.18 -5.91
CA PHE A 56 0.39 11.89 -5.24
C PHE A 56 1.80 11.27 -5.30
N ARG A 57 2.45 11.31 -6.46
CA ARG A 57 3.82 10.82 -6.65
C ARG A 57 4.83 11.63 -5.84
N TYR A 58 4.67 12.97 -5.82
CA TYR A 58 5.49 13.84 -4.96
C TYR A 58 5.34 13.47 -3.48
N PHE A 59 4.12 13.33 -2.99
CA PHE A 59 3.81 12.92 -1.62
C PHE A 59 4.44 11.55 -1.29
N THR A 60 4.27 10.58 -2.16
CA THR A 60 4.83 9.23 -1.98
C THR A 60 6.36 9.29 -1.86
N GLU A 61 7.05 9.93 -2.80
CA GLU A 61 8.51 10.05 -2.76
C GLU A 61 9.00 10.84 -1.55
N TYR A 62 8.27 11.88 -1.15
CA TYR A 62 8.57 12.66 0.06
C TYR A 62 8.60 11.76 1.29
N TYR A 63 7.55 10.97 1.54
CA TYR A 63 7.48 10.10 2.72
C TYR A 63 8.36 8.87 2.63
N LEU A 64 8.65 8.34 1.46
CA LEU A 64 9.68 7.32 1.30
C LEU A 64 11.05 7.82 1.78
N LYS A 65 11.41 9.06 1.43
CA LYS A 65 12.64 9.71 1.91
C LYS A 65 12.58 10.04 3.39
N TYR A 66 11.45 10.58 3.84
CA TYR A 66 11.25 11.02 5.21
C TYR A 66 11.45 9.86 6.20
N ILE A 67 10.77 8.75 6.00
CA ILE A 67 10.91 7.55 6.83
C ILE A 67 12.33 6.99 6.79
N THR A 68 12.98 7.02 5.63
CA THR A 68 14.37 6.55 5.50
C THR A 68 15.36 7.36 6.34
N LYS A 69 15.11 8.65 6.61
CA LYS A 69 15.97 9.49 7.50
C LYS A 69 16.03 8.95 8.92
N TYR A 70 15.01 8.26 9.40
CA TYR A 70 14.97 7.61 10.72
C TYR A 70 15.63 6.23 10.73
N GLY A 71 16.28 5.81 9.64
CA GLY A 71 16.86 4.47 9.53
C GLY A 71 15.82 3.36 9.38
N LYS A 72 14.58 3.70 9.07
CA LYS A 72 13.48 2.75 8.87
C LYS A 72 13.29 2.41 7.39
N ASN A 73 12.71 1.23 7.13
CA ASN A 73 12.33 0.80 5.80
C ASN A 73 10.88 1.25 5.52
N PRO A 74 10.64 2.16 4.60
CA PRO A 74 9.26 2.53 4.26
C PRO A 74 8.56 1.41 3.51
N ARG A 75 7.30 1.16 3.88
CA ARG A 75 6.35 0.29 3.20
C ARG A 75 5.19 1.11 2.67
N LEU A 76 4.58 0.64 1.59
CA LEU A 76 3.48 1.37 0.95
C LEU A 76 2.50 0.42 0.24
N TRP A 77 1.28 0.88 0.05
CA TRP A 77 0.36 0.25 -0.89
C TRP A 77 0.78 0.57 -2.32
N GLY A 78 0.73 -0.43 -3.20
CA GLY A 78 1.13 -0.30 -4.59
C GLY A 78 0.09 0.45 -5.43
N SER A 79 0.45 1.62 -5.96
CA SER A 79 -0.47 2.46 -6.75
C SER A 79 0.17 3.09 -7.98
N LEU A 80 1.48 2.98 -8.15
CA LEU A 80 2.22 3.79 -9.12
C LEU A 80 2.04 3.39 -10.59
N LYS A 81 1.58 2.18 -10.88
CA LYS A 81 1.20 1.75 -12.24
C LYS A 81 -0.06 2.49 -12.71
N HIS A 82 -0.98 2.74 -11.79
CA HIS A 82 -2.23 3.46 -12.05
C HIS A 82 -2.04 4.97 -11.95
N MET A 83 -1.31 5.46 -10.93
CA MET A 83 -0.97 6.86 -10.70
C MET A 83 0.22 7.30 -11.58
N LYS A 84 -0.01 7.31 -12.90
CA LYS A 84 1.02 7.66 -13.90
C LYS A 84 1.36 9.14 -13.86
N GLY A 85 2.67 9.46 -13.91
CA GLY A 85 3.16 10.82 -13.92
C GLY A 85 4.67 10.89 -14.17
N ASN A 86 5.20 12.11 -14.28
CA ASN A 86 6.61 12.38 -14.57
C ASN A 86 7.45 12.50 -13.29
N THR A 87 6.82 12.81 -12.14
CA THR A 87 7.51 12.88 -10.86
C THR A 87 8.07 11.49 -10.51
N PRO A 88 9.40 11.34 -10.39
CA PRO A 88 10.02 10.06 -10.11
C PRO A 88 9.71 9.59 -8.69
N VAL A 89 9.44 8.29 -8.53
CA VAL A 89 9.32 7.64 -7.22
C VAL A 89 10.26 6.45 -7.21
N ASN A 90 11.16 6.41 -6.23
CA ASN A 90 12.18 5.37 -6.13
C ASN A 90 11.71 4.21 -5.23
N LEU A 91 11.26 3.12 -5.84
CA LEU A 91 10.84 1.91 -5.13
C LEU A 91 11.99 0.95 -4.80
N LYS A 92 13.20 1.19 -5.29
CA LYS A 92 14.33 0.26 -5.07
C LYS A 92 14.59 0.01 -3.59
N GLY A 93 14.49 -1.25 -3.18
CA GLY A 93 14.67 -1.70 -1.80
C GLY A 93 13.52 -1.37 -0.84
N LYS A 94 12.47 -0.67 -1.29
CA LYS A 94 11.26 -0.41 -0.50
C LYS A 94 10.34 -1.62 -0.53
N THR A 95 9.45 -1.75 0.46
CA THR A 95 8.49 -2.85 0.49
C THR A 95 7.12 -2.39 0.04
N VAL A 96 6.58 -3.02 -1.00
CA VAL A 96 5.29 -2.70 -1.58
C VAL A 96 4.28 -3.82 -1.28
N ASN A 97 3.11 -3.46 -0.78
CA ASN A 97 1.94 -4.32 -0.76
C ASN A 97 1.24 -4.22 -2.13
N ALA A 98 1.40 -5.23 -2.98
CA ALA A 98 0.73 -5.31 -4.27
C ALA A 98 -0.70 -5.83 -4.03
N TRP A 99 -1.65 -4.90 -3.92
CA TRP A 99 -3.02 -5.18 -3.49
C TRP A 99 -4.00 -5.33 -4.66
N ASN A 100 -3.73 -4.66 -5.77
CA ASN A 100 -4.59 -4.73 -6.95
C ASN A 100 -3.74 -4.73 -8.22
N TYR A 101 -4.03 -5.64 -9.14
CA TYR A 101 -3.27 -5.85 -10.37
C TYR A 101 -3.17 -4.59 -11.25
N SER A 102 -4.23 -3.80 -11.32
CA SER A 102 -4.25 -2.58 -12.14
C SER A 102 -3.56 -1.39 -11.47
N TRP A 103 -3.49 -1.36 -10.14
CA TRP A 103 -2.84 -0.28 -9.39
C TRP A 103 -1.32 -0.43 -9.32
N LEU A 104 -0.83 -1.61 -8.98
CA LEU A 104 0.58 -2.01 -9.13
C LEU A 104 0.69 -3.53 -8.96
N ASP A 105 1.00 -4.24 -10.03
CA ASP A 105 1.23 -5.68 -10.00
C ASP A 105 2.61 -6.06 -9.47
N LEU A 106 2.76 -7.33 -9.10
CA LEU A 106 3.99 -7.89 -8.53
C LEU A 106 5.18 -7.76 -9.49
N GLU A 107 4.96 -8.07 -10.78
CA GLU A 107 6.05 -8.07 -11.75
C GLU A 107 6.63 -6.67 -11.93
N THR A 108 5.76 -5.66 -12.11
CA THR A 108 6.15 -4.26 -12.19
C THR A 108 6.89 -3.81 -10.93
N ALA A 109 6.38 -4.14 -9.74
CA ALA A 109 7.03 -3.78 -8.48
C ALA A 109 8.44 -4.38 -8.36
N LEU A 110 8.59 -5.67 -8.71
CA LEU A 110 9.88 -6.36 -8.66
C LEU A 110 10.87 -5.85 -9.72
N GLN A 111 10.41 -5.51 -10.92
CA GLN A 111 11.23 -4.90 -11.99
C GLN A 111 11.77 -3.52 -11.58
N GLU A 112 11.02 -2.74 -10.80
CA GLU A 112 11.48 -1.49 -10.22
C GLU A 112 12.40 -1.66 -9.00
N GLY A 113 12.74 -2.90 -8.66
CA GLY A 113 13.67 -3.25 -7.58
C GLY A 113 13.05 -3.17 -6.19
N ALA A 114 11.73 -3.12 -6.08
CA ALA A 114 11.04 -3.21 -4.80
C ALA A 114 11.11 -4.63 -4.22
N LYS A 115 10.89 -4.74 -2.92
CA LYS A 115 10.42 -5.97 -2.28
C LYS A 115 8.90 -5.96 -2.33
N ALA A 116 8.26 -7.09 -2.58
CA ALA A 116 6.81 -7.18 -2.73
C ALA A 116 6.18 -8.15 -1.73
N ILE A 117 5.00 -7.77 -1.25
CA ILE A 117 4.09 -8.65 -0.50
C ILE A 117 2.80 -8.71 -1.34
N ASN A 118 2.41 -9.93 -1.74
CA ASN A 118 1.13 -10.10 -2.43
C ASN A 118 -0.01 -9.90 -1.45
N THR A 119 -0.83 -8.91 -1.70
CA THR A 119 -2.03 -8.60 -0.91
C THR A 119 -3.24 -8.48 -1.85
N CYS A 120 -3.25 -9.29 -2.93
CA CYS A 120 -4.20 -9.17 -4.02
C CYS A 120 -5.65 -9.23 -3.53
N ASP A 121 -6.39 -8.17 -3.80
CA ASP A 121 -7.78 -8.00 -3.38
C ASP A 121 -8.71 -9.09 -3.91
N ALA A 122 -8.48 -9.56 -5.13
CA ALA A 122 -9.26 -10.61 -5.74
C ALA A 122 -9.22 -11.96 -4.99
N PHE A 123 -8.18 -12.22 -4.20
CA PHE A 123 -7.98 -13.50 -3.53
C PHE A 123 -7.84 -13.40 -2.01
N LEU A 124 -7.37 -12.26 -1.51
CA LEU A 124 -6.91 -12.14 -0.12
C LEU A 124 -7.69 -11.09 0.69
N TYR A 125 -8.70 -10.42 0.09
CA TYR A 125 -9.54 -9.49 0.83
C TYR A 125 -10.79 -10.18 1.36
N ILE A 126 -11.09 -9.88 2.63
CA ILE A 126 -12.36 -10.18 3.29
C ILE A 126 -13.03 -8.83 3.58
N VAL A 127 -14.14 -8.57 2.90
CA VAL A 127 -14.91 -7.32 3.09
C VAL A 127 -16.38 -7.68 3.26
N PRO A 128 -16.81 -7.96 4.49
CA PRO A 128 -18.17 -8.43 4.75
C PRO A 128 -19.23 -7.42 4.33
N ALA A 129 -20.37 -7.94 3.82
CA ALA A 129 -21.55 -7.16 3.44
C ALA A 129 -21.34 -6.17 2.26
N VAL A 130 -20.23 -6.26 1.54
CA VAL A 130 -20.07 -5.58 0.24
C VAL A 130 -20.19 -6.59 -0.89
N ASN A 131 -20.92 -6.26 -1.94
CA ASN A 131 -21.20 -7.21 -3.03
C ASN A 131 -20.07 -7.32 -4.06
N TYR A 132 -18.97 -6.60 -3.90
CA TYR A 132 -17.83 -6.55 -4.83
C TYR A 132 -16.58 -7.25 -4.32
N TYR A 133 -16.56 -7.68 -3.05
CA TYR A 133 -15.50 -8.50 -2.47
C TYR A 133 -16.06 -9.71 -1.71
N HIS A 134 -15.20 -10.60 -1.28
CA HIS A 134 -15.58 -11.83 -0.58
C HIS A 134 -15.95 -11.57 0.89
N ASN A 135 -16.95 -12.29 1.39
CA ASN A 135 -17.27 -12.31 2.83
C ASN A 135 -16.33 -13.22 3.62
N PHE A 136 -15.64 -14.12 2.96
CA PHE A 136 -14.67 -15.07 3.53
C PHE A 136 -13.68 -15.50 2.45
N LEU A 137 -12.51 -15.98 2.85
CA LEU A 137 -11.54 -16.55 1.93
C LEU A 137 -11.93 -18.00 1.57
N ASP A 138 -11.79 -18.35 0.32
CA ASP A 138 -11.82 -19.77 -0.10
C ASP A 138 -10.49 -20.44 0.28
N HIS A 139 -10.44 -20.91 1.54
CA HIS A 139 -9.24 -21.48 2.11
C HIS A 139 -8.80 -22.78 1.41
N GLN A 140 -9.74 -23.53 0.86
CA GLN A 140 -9.43 -24.76 0.14
C GLN A 140 -8.75 -24.42 -1.20
N TRP A 141 -9.34 -23.53 -1.98
CA TRP A 141 -8.74 -23.09 -3.24
C TRP A 141 -7.37 -22.42 -3.02
N ILE A 142 -7.24 -21.57 -1.98
CA ILE A 142 -5.95 -20.95 -1.63
C ILE A 142 -4.89 -22.00 -1.32
N TYR A 143 -5.25 -23.04 -0.57
CA TYR A 143 -4.33 -24.11 -0.23
C TYR A 143 -3.94 -24.98 -1.43
N GLU A 144 -4.90 -25.34 -2.30
CA GLU A 144 -4.69 -26.27 -3.40
C GLU A 144 -4.13 -25.64 -4.67
N SER A 145 -4.46 -24.36 -4.94
CA SER A 145 -4.30 -23.77 -6.27
C SER A 145 -3.59 -22.42 -6.28
N TRP A 146 -3.63 -21.67 -5.19
CA TRP A 146 -3.06 -20.34 -5.15
C TRP A 146 -1.58 -20.35 -4.72
N SER A 147 -0.87 -19.31 -5.13
CA SER A 147 0.53 -19.08 -4.74
C SER A 147 0.76 -17.59 -4.51
N PRO A 148 1.69 -17.17 -3.61
CA PRO A 148 2.09 -15.77 -3.48
C PRO A 148 2.55 -15.10 -4.77
N ARG A 149 2.89 -15.87 -5.80
CA ARG A 149 3.27 -15.40 -7.13
C ARG A 149 2.08 -15.09 -8.05
N MET A 150 0.85 -15.27 -7.59
CA MET A 150 -0.37 -15.16 -8.38
C MET A 150 -1.17 -13.93 -7.98
N MET A 151 -1.42 -13.02 -8.92
CA MET A 151 -2.39 -11.91 -8.79
C MET A 151 -3.59 -12.05 -9.74
N GLN A 152 -3.48 -12.89 -10.75
CA GLN A 152 -4.56 -13.29 -11.63
C GLN A 152 -4.60 -14.81 -11.71
N GLU A 153 -5.82 -15.38 -11.79
CA GLU A 153 -5.97 -16.83 -11.81
C GLU A 153 -5.23 -17.44 -13.00
N GLY A 154 -4.44 -18.48 -12.71
CA GLY A 154 -3.64 -19.18 -13.72
C GLY A 154 -2.35 -18.48 -14.15
N GLU A 155 -2.09 -17.26 -13.68
CA GLU A 155 -0.88 -16.49 -14.02
C GLU A 155 0.06 -16.39 -12.82
N MET A 156 1.26 -16.93 -12.98
CA MET A 156 2.31 -16.85 -11.95
C MET A 156 3.53 -16.11 -12.49
N ILE A 157 3.98 -15.11 -11.73
CA ILE A 157 5.26 -14.46 -12.00
C ILE A 157 6.43 -15.42 -11.72
N GLU A 158 7.59 -15.12 -12.27
CA GLU A 158 8.84 -15.81 -11.96
C GLU A 158 9.17 -15.71 -10.47
N GLN A 159 9.85 -16.71 -9.95
CA GLN A 159 10.27 -16.72 -8.55
C GLN A 159 11.32 -15.63 -8.30
N SER A 160 11.14 -14.89 -7.21
CA SER A 160 12.04 -13.80 -6.82
C SER A 160 12.28 -13.83 -5.31
N THR A 161 13.52 -13.60 -4.91
CA THR A 161 13.89 -13.42 -3.50
C THR A 161 13.34 -12.12 -2.92
N ASN A 162 12.93 -11.19 -3.77
CA ASN A 162 12.28 -9.94 -3.37
C ASN A 162 10.77 -10.09 -3.18
N LEU A 163 10.16 -11.23 -3.56
CA LEU A 163 8.80 -11.57 -3.18
C LEU A 163 8.83 -12.16 -1.77
N LEU A 164 8.40 -11.37 -0.79
CA LEU A 164 8.52 -11.73 0.64
C LEU A 164 7.44 -12.70 1.11
N GLY A 165 6.34 -12.82 0.36
CA GLY A 165 5.21 -13.67 0.70
C GLY A 165 3.88 -12.99 0.40
N ALA A 166 2.87 -13.27 1.24
CA ALA A 166 1.53 -12.73 1.07
C ALA A 166 0.91 -12.28 2.40
N MET A 167 -0.09 -11.42 2.29
CA MET A 167 -0.88 -10.92 3.41
C MET A 167 -2.35 -10.86 2.99
N PHE A 168 -3.25 -11.39 3.81
CA PHE A 168 -4.68 -11.13 3.67
C PHE A 168 -5.08 -9.88 4.44
N ALA A 169 -6.18 -9.25 4.03
CA ALA A 169 -6.71 -8.08 4.70
C ALA A 169 -8.20 -8.24 5.00
N VAL A 170 -8.61 -7.76 6.17
CA VAL A 170 -10.02 -7.71 6.59
C VAL A 170 -10.42 -6.25 6.70
N TRP A 171 -11.38 -5.84 5.88
CA TRP A 171 -11.88 -4.47 5.84
C TRP A 171 -13.33 -4.42 6.36
N ASN A 172 -13.73 -3.27 6.81
CA ASN A 172 -15.05 -3.07 7.44
C ASN A 172 -15.88 -1.95 6.79
N ASP A 173 -15.86 -1.87 5.46
CA ASP A 173 -16.52 -0.80 4.69
C ASP A 173 -18.00 -0.61 5.01
N ARG A 174 -18.68 -1.68 5.42
CA ARG A 174 -20.12 -1.68 5.74
C ARG A 174 -20.49 -2.40 7.03
N VAL A 175 -19.55 -2.62 7.92
CA VAL A 175 -19.88 -3.14 9.25
C VAL A 175 -20.53 -2.01 10.04
N GLY A 176 -21.86 -2.06 10.15
CA GLY A 176 -22.61 -1.08 10.90
C GLY A 176 -22.32 -1.14 12.39
N ASN A 177 -22.58 -0.05 13.11
CA ASN A 177 -22.49 0.06 14.56
C ASN A 177 -23.57 -0.78 15.29
N GLY A 178 -24.14 -1.76 14.59
CA GLY A 178 -25.23 -2.59 15.07
C GLY A 178 -24.73 -3.81 15.83
N ILE A 179 -24.32 -3.59 17.04
CA ILE A 179 -24.48 -4.57 18.12
C ILE A 179 -25.14 -3.87 19.28
#